data_c8bb32f25b959a85c7dd9853e44edc30
#
_entry.id   c8bb32f25b959a85c7dd9853e44edc30
#
_cell.length_a   1.000
_cell.length_b   1.000
_cell.length_c   1.000
_cell.angle_alpha   90.00
_cell.angle_beta   90.00
_cell.angle_gamma   90.00
#
_symmetry.space_group_name_H-M   'P 1'
#
loop_
_entity.id
_entity.type
_entity.pdbx_description
1 polymer ?
#
loop_
_entity_poly.entity_id
_entity_poly.type
_entity_poly.pdbx_seq_one_letter_code
_entity_poly.pdbx_strand_id
1 'polypeptide(L)'
;VVSTSFQKEIPFETQTQKDSTLYIGETVTVTEGKAGAAEIESETVYKNGAEQSSRILSENVIIKPVSQVVRVGTKTKDVLKSGLLYPLKGTISSYFGERWGRNHEGLDIAVAEGTPVKAAECGTVSFAGDGGSYGNLVKIDHGNGVVTAYAHLNEINVVVGQAVNSNTQIALSGNTGRSTGPHLHFEIVKNDVPLDPLNYLKNRNS
;
A
#
# COMPACT_ATOMS: atom_id res chain seq x y z
N VAL A 1 -47.63 7.51 -7.77
CA VAL A 1 -46.54 8.21 -7.03
C VAL A 1 -46.56 7.69 -5.62
N VAL A 2 -45.41 7.31 -5.11
CA VAL A 2 -45.21 6.80 -3.71
C VAL A 2 -44.13 7.65 -3.09
N SER A 3 -44.44 8.25 -1.94
CA SER A 3 -43.43 8.92 -1.10
C SER A 3 -42.88 7.94 -0.05
N THR A 4 -41.55 7.90 0.08
CA THR A 4 -40.88 7.04 1.07
C THR A 4 -39.88 7.87 1.84
N SER A 5 -39.75 7.58 3.16
CA SER A 5 -38.68 8.10 4.00
C SER A 5 -37.77 6.94 4.42
N PHE A 6 -36.45 7.16 4.32
CA PHE A 6 -35.44 6.20 4.76
C PHE A 6 -34.19 6.90 5.30
N GLN A 7 -33.44 6.20 6.13
CA GLN A 7 -32.17 6.71 6.63
C GLN A 7 -31.03 6.34 5.70
N LYS A 8 -30.14 7.33 5.43
CA LYS A 8 -28.91 7.20 4.65
C LYS A 8 -27.73 7.50 5.55
N GLU A 9 -26.74 6.63 5.51
CA GLU A 9 -25.47 6.86 6.21
C GLU A 9 -24.66 7.97 5.50
N ILE A 10 -24.09 8.88 6.30
CA ILE A 10 -23.15 9.89 5.83
C ILE A 10 -21.76 9.43 6.25
N PRO A 11 -20.87 9.08 5.30
CA PRO A 11 -19.52 8.66 5.64
C PRO A 11 -18.73 9.79 6.30
N PHE A 12 -17.80 9.44 7.18
CA PHE A 12 -16.87 10.41 7.75
C PHE A 12 -15.65 10.60 6.83
N GLU A 13 -14.98 11.76 6.96
CA GLU A 13 -13.71 12.05 6.30
C GLU A 13 -12.54 11.70 7.23
N THR A 14 -11.40 11.33 6.63
CA THR A 14 -10.15 11.14 7.36
C THR A 14 -9.22 12.34 7.14
N GLN A 15 -8.85 13.01 8.23
CA GLN A 15 -7.89 14.10 8.26
C GLN A 15 -6.54 13.59 8.74
N THR A 16 -5.45 13.95 8.04
CA THR A 16 -4.10 13.58 8.42
C THR A 16 -3.34 14.76 9.01
N GLN A 17 -2.62 14.52 10.11
CA GLN A 17 -1.74 15.48 10.76
C GLN A 17 -0.30 14.94 10.77
N LYS A 18 0.66 15.75 10.33
CA LYS A 18 2.08 15.38 10.36
C LYS A 18 2.60 15.38 11.79
N ASP A 19 3.37 14.34 12.15
CA ASP A 19 3.98 14.18 13.47
C ASP A 19 5.48 13.84 13.33
N SER A 20 6.34 14.75 13.79
CA SER A 20 7.80 14.59 13.73
C SER A 20 8.37 13.67 14.83
N THR A 21 7.54 13.20 15.75
CA THR A 21 7.95 12.22 16.78
C THR A 21 7.78 10.79 16.32
N LEU A 22 6.89 10.56 15.34
CA LEU A 22 6.63 9.26 14.73
C LEU A 22 7.54 9.06 13.50
N TYR A 23 8.02 7.84 13.31
CA TYR A 23 8.77 7.49 12.10
C TYR A 23 7.86 7.41 10.88
N ILE A 24 8.42 7.68 9.68
CA ILE A 24 7.72 7.47 8.41
C ILE A 24 7.17 6.03 8.38
N GLY A 25 5.88 5.88 7.99
CA GLY A 25 5.16 4.61 8.02
C GLY A 25 4.45 4.29 9.35
N GLU A 26 4.71 5.06 10.41
CA GLU A 26 3.92 4.96 11.65
C GLU A 26 2.72 5.89 11.60
N THR A 27 1.59 5.41 12.09
CA THR A 27 0.35 6.19 12.20
C THR A 27 -0.28 6.00 13.58
N VAL A 28 -0.93 7.04 14.08
CA VAL A 28 -1.68 7.00 15.33
C VAL A 28 -3.04 7.64 15.11
N THR A 29 -4.12 6.89 15.33
CA THR A 29 -5.47 7.44 15.32
C THR A 29 -5.69 8.24 16.59
N VAL A 30 -5.92 9.54 16.45
CA VAL A 30 -6.18 10.46 17.57
C VAL A 30 -7.68 10.55 17.86
N THR A 31 -8.48 10.55 16.80
CA THR A 31 -9.94 10.58 16.88
C THR A 31 -10.50 9.53 15.94
N GLU A 32 -11.31 8.63 16.48
CA GLU A 32 -12.03 7.67 15.66
C GLU A 32 -13.13 8.36 14.86
N GLY A 33 -13.22 8.05 13.56
CA GLY A 33 -14.29 8.51 12.70
C GLY A 33 -15.62 7.86 13.10
N LYS A 34 -16.70 8.63 12.98
CA LYS A 34 -18.07 8.11 13.17
C LYS A 34 -18.93 8.58 12.01
N ALA A 35 -19.62 7.63 11.38
CA ALA A 35 -20.58 7.97 10.35
C ALA A 35 -21.74 8.79 10.91
N GLY A 36 -22.22 9.71 10.10
CA GLY A 36 -23.44 10.44 10.35
C GLY A 36 -24.66 9.73 9.77
N ALA A 37 -25.84 10.31 9.96
CA ALA A 37 -27.09 9.85 9.36
C ALA A 37 -27.91 11.02 8.84
N ALA A 38 -28.53 10.85 7.67
CA ALA A 38 -29.53 11.75 7.14
C ALA A 38 -30.83 11.00 6.92
N GLU A 39 -31.95 11.68 7.14
CA GLU A 39 -33.27 11.24 6.71
C GLU A 39 -33.51 11.77 5.30
N ILE A 40 -33.80 10.86 4.38
CA ILE A 40 -34.09 11.15 2.98
C ILE A 40 -35.57 10.95 2.74
N GLU A 41 -36.25 11.99 2.25
CA GLU A 41 -37.59 11.86 1.68
C GLU A 41 -37.46 11.77 0.15
N SER A 42 -38.05 10.75 -0.43
CA SER A 42 -38.01 10.53 -1.86
C SER A 42 -39.41 10.27 -2.42
N GLU A 43 -39.61 10.67 -3.66
CA GLU A 43 -40.80 10.41 -4.43
C GLU A 43 -40.46 9.52 -5.62
N THR A 44 -41.17 8.39 -5.74
CA THR A 44 -40.98 7.45 -6.85
C THR A 44 -42.27 7.34 -7.65
N VAL A 45 -42.18 7.51 -8.95
CA VAL A 45 -43.29 7.38 -9.91
C VAL A 45 -43.25 6.00 -10.54
N TYR A 46 -44.35 5.26 -10.40
CA TYR A 46 -44.55 3.96 -11.05
C TYR A 46 -45.53 4.05 -12.19
N LYS A 47 -45.29 3.33 -13.31
CA LYS A 47 -46.20 3.12 -14.42
C LYS A 47 -46.28 1.63 -14.73
N ASN A 48 -47.48 1.07 -14.69
CA ASN A 48 -47.72 -0.38 -14.88
C ASN A 48 -46.88 -1.28 -13.96
N GLY A 49 -46.66 -0.84 -12.72
CA GLY A 49 -45.86 -1.59 -11.71
C GLY A 49 -44.34 -1.44 -11.83
N ALA A 50 -43.84 -0.78 -12.88
CA ALA A 50 -42.39 -0.52 -13.06
C ALA A 50 -42.05 0.93 -12.63
N GLU A 51 -40.92 1.07 -11.94
CA GLU A 51 -40.36 2.39 -11.60
C GLU A 51 -39.97 3.15 -12.86
N GLN A 52 -40.48 4.38 -12.99
CA GLN A 52 -40.17 5.27 -14.10
C GLN A 52 -39.15 6.35 -13.72
N SER A 53 -39.27 6.89 -12.53
CA SER A 53 -38.37 7.91 -12.01
C SER A 53 -38.41 7.93 -10.48
N SER A 54 -37.29 8.27 -9.87
CA SER A 54 -37.22 8.60 -8.44
C SER A 54 -36.47 9.92 -8.28
N ARG A 55 -36.91 10.74 -7.31
CA ARG A 55 -36.26 12.01 -6.96
C ARG A 55 -36.24 12.18 -5.46
N ILE A 56 -35.14 12.75 -4.94
CA ILE A 56 -35.07 13.18 -3.56
C ILE A 56 -35.81 14.50 -3.41
N LEU A 57 -36.72 14.55 -2.43
CA LEU A 57 -37.49 15.75 -2.10
C LEU A 57 -36.79 16.56 -1.00
N SER A 58 -36.27 15.88 0.00
CA SER A 58 -35.53 16.49 1.11
C SER A 58 -34.42 15.58 1.62
N GLU A 59 -33.33 16.17 2.12
CA GLU A 59 -32.25 15.50 2.85
C GLU A 59 -32.01 16.28 4.15
N ASN A 60 -32.34 15.67 5.29
CA ASN A 60 -32.18 16.28 6.61
C ASN A 60 -31.14 15.52 7.43
N VAL A 61 -30.03 16.18 7.78
CA VAL A 61 -28.96 15.57 8.59
C VAL A 61 -29.43 15.43 10.03
N ILE A 62 -29.64 14.19 10.48
CA ILE A 62 -30.04 13.83 11.85
C ILE A 62 -28.82 13.75 12.77
N ILE A 63 -27.75 13.12 12.26
CA ILE A 63 -26.47 12.94 12.98
C ILE A 63 -25.36 13.41 12.07
N LYS A 64 -24.58 14.41 12.51
CA LYS A 64 -23.39 14.86 11.77
C LYS A 64 -22.27 13.83 11.87
N PRO A 65 -21.56 13.51 10.79
CA PRO A 65 -20.38 12.65 10.86
C PRO A 65 -19.27 13.32 11.69
N VAL A 66 -18.49 12.49 12.37
CA VAL A 66 -17.26 12.91 13.08
C VAL A 66 -16.06 12.47 12.25
N SER A 67 -15.24 13.42 11.81
CA SER A 67 -14.03 13.10 11.06
C SER A 67 -13.05 12.27 11.88
N GLN A 68 -12.46 11.26 11.24
CA GLN A 68 -11.31 10.56 11.79
C GLN A 68 -10.08 11.49 11.73
N VAL A 69 -9.27 11.51 12.78
CA VAL A 69 -7.98 12.23 12.78
C VAL A 69 -6.86 11.24 13.00
N VAL A 70 -5.94 11.16 12.03
CA VAL A 70 -4.78 10.27 12.05
C VAL A 70 -3.49 11.09 12.01
N ARG A 71 -2.60 10.91 12.99
CA ARG A 71 -1.23 11.42 12.90
C ARG A 71 -0.37 10.48 12.07
N VAL A 72 0.39 11.04 11.13
CA VAL A 72 1.31 10.31 10.25
C VAL A 72 2.75 10.74 10.53
N GLY A 73 3.63 9.77 10.72
CA GLY A 73 5.02 10.01 11.04
C GLY A 73 5.79 10.70 9.92
N THR A 74 6.68 11.64 10.29
CA THR A 74 7.59 12.33 9.37
C THR A 74 9.06 12.16 9.74
N LYS A 75 9.35 11.51 10.88
CA LYS A 75 10.72 11.24 11.32
C LYS A 75 11.36 10.17 10.45
N THR A 76 12.54 10.45 9.93
CA THR A 76 13.33 9.49 9.14
C THR A 76 14.20 8.62 10.03
N LYS A 77 14.37 7.35 9.66
CA LYS A 77 15.28 6.39 10.31
C LYS A 77 16.42 6.09 9.34
N ASP A 78 17.63 5.94 9.83
CA ASP A 78 18.71 5.42 9.00
C ASP A 78 18.55 3.88 8.87
N VAL A 79 17.71 3.50 7.89
CA VAL A 79 17.32 2.11 7.68
C VAL A 79 18.48 1.25 7.20
N LEU A 80 19.47 1.82 6.51
CA LEU A 80 20.67 1.10 6.09
C LEU A 80 21.54 0.74 7.29
N LYS A 81 21.69 1.66 8.25
CA LYS A 81 22.43 1.40 9.49
C LYS A 81 21.69 0.43 10.42
N SER A 82 20.38 0.55 10.54
CA SER A 82 19.58 -0.36 11.37
C SER A 82 19.37 -1.75 10.72
N GLY A 83 19.56 -1.87 9.42
CA GLY A 83 19.30 -3.04 8.60
C GLY A 83 17.83 -3.20 8.22
N LEU A 84 17.58 -3.73 7.02
CA LEU A 84 16.27 -4.07 6.49
C LEU A 84 15.97 -5.56 6.71
N LEU A 85 14.70 -5.91 6.81
CA LEU A 85 14.29 -7.31 6.97
C LEU A 85 14.12 -7.97 5.61
N TYR A 86 14.48 -9.26 5.48
CA TYR A 86 14.14 -10.02 4.28
C TYR A 86 12.64 -9.90 3.98
N PRO A 87 12.25 -9.55 2.73
CA PRO A 87 10.84 -9.38 2.38
C PRO A 87 10.04 -10.70 2.44
N LEU A 88 10.72 -11.82 2.22
CA LEU A 88 10.18 -13.19 2.33
C LEU A 88 11.32 -14.18 2.61
N LYS A 89 10.96 -15.43 2.92
CA LYS A 89 11.92 -16.55 3.03
C LYS A 89 11.97 -17.29 1.69
N GLY A 90 13.17 -17.51 1.14
CA GLY A 90 13.37 -18.24 -0.11
C GLY A 90 14.85 -18.55 -0.35
N THR A 91 15.14 -19.15 -1.50
CA THR A 91 16.51 -19.45 -1.91
C THR A 91 17.02 -18.35 -2.82
N ILE A 92 18.20 -17.80 -2.54
CA ILE A 92 18.84 -16.82 -3.43
C ILE A 92 19.20 -17.53 -4.74
N SER A 93 18.58 -17.11 -5.83
CA SER A 93 18.82 -17.66 -7.19
C SER A 93 19.73 -16.79 -8.03
N SER A 94 19.85 -15.49 -7.70
CA SER A 94 20.78 -14.59 -8.36
C SER A 94 21.21 -13.42 -7.45
N TYR A 95 22.50 -13.13 -7.48
CA TYR A 95 23.12 -12.09 -6.67
C TYR A 95 23.17 -10.75 -7.40
N PHE A 96 23.31 -9.66 -6.64
CA PHE A 96 23.62 -8.33 -7.12
C PHE A 96 24.98 -8.29 -7.84
N GLY A 97 25.10 -7.44 -8.86
CA GLY A 97 26.36 -7.14 -9.53
C GLY A 97 26.42 -7.60 -11.00
N GLU A 98 27.60 -7.54 -11.58
CA GLU A 98 27.81 -7.86 -13.00
C GLU A 98 27.67 -9.37 -13.28
N ARG A 99 26.86 -9.69 -14.30
CA ARG A 99 26.68 -11.05 -14.81
C ARG A 99 26.47 -11.04 -16.33
N TRP A 100 27.26 -11.83 -17.04
CA TRP A 100 27.18 -11.98 -18.50
C TRP A 100 27.10 -10.64 -19.27
N GLY A 101 27.91 -9.64 -18.83
CA GLY A 101 27.96 -8.32 -19.46
C GLY A 101 26.76 -7.43 -19.18
N ARG A 102 25.96 -7.75 -18.15
CA ARG A 102 24.84 -6.93 -17.67
C ARG A 102 24.91 -6.76 -16.16
N ASN A 103 24.55 -5.58 -15.68
CA ASN A 103 24.45 -5.34 -14.23
C ASN A 103 23.09 -5.82 -13.72
N HIS A 104 23.08 -6.58 -12.63
CA HIS A 104 21.91 -6.98 -11.86
C HIS A 104 21.78 -6.07 -10.65
N GLU A 105 20.77 -5.21 -10.65
CA GLU A 105 20.62 -4.14 -9.67
C GLU A 105 19.93 -4.58 -8.35
N GLY A 106 19.66 -5.89 -8.22
CA GLY A 106 18.96 -6.44 -7.06
C GLY A 106 19.42 -7.84 -6.66
N LEU A 107 18.59 -8.45 -5.85
CA LEU A 107 18.70 -9.82 -5.36
C LEU A 107 17.49 -10.62 -5.81
N ASP A 108 17.68 -11.74 -6.51
CA ASP A 108 16.58 -12.62 -6.86
C ASP A 108 16.42 -13.72 -5.83
N ILE A 109 15.22 -13.85 -5.27
CA ILE A 109 14.85 -14.85 -4.27
C ILE A 109 13.81 -15.78 -4.87
N ALA A 110 14.22 -16.99 -5.23
CA ALA A 110 13.35 -18.04 -5.78
C ALA A 110 12.34 -18.51 -4.74
N VAL A 111 11.07 -18.42 -5.09
CA VAL A 111 9.92 -18.86 -4.28
C VAL A 111 8.76 -19.24 -5.19
N ALA A 112 7.80 -20.01 -4.69
CA ALA A 112 6.56 -20.28 -5.40
C ALA A 112 5.77 -18.97 -5.63
N GLU A 113 5.03 -18.90 -6.76
CA GLU A 113 4.06 -17.83 -6.96
C GLU A 113 3.02 -17.79 -5.83
N GLY A 114 2.56 -16.59 -5.50
CA GLY A 114 1.60 -16.40 -4.42
C GLY A 114 2.22 -16.39 -3.00
N THR A 115 3.56 -16.45 -2.88
CA THR A 115 4.21 -16.32 -1.56
C THR A 115 4.06 -14.89 -1.05
N PRO A 116 3.61 -14.69 0.22
CA PRO A 116 3.47 -13.35 0.79
C PRO A 116 4.78 -12.56 0.84
N VAL A 117 4.77 -11.37 0.27
CA VAL A 117 5.87 -10.39 0.29
C VAL A 117 5.56 -9.30 1.31
N LYS A 118 6.46 -9.08 2.25
CA LYS A 118 6.33 -8.02 3.26
C LYS A 118 7.29 -6.87 2.97
N ALA A 119 6.91 -5.67 3.41
CA ALA A 119 7.83 -4.54 3.38
C ALA A 119 9.10 -4.84 4.21
N ALA A 120 10.26 -4.42 3.71
CA ALA A 120 11.54 -4.66 4.38
C ALA A 120 11.74 -3.78 5.61
N GLU A 121 11.11 -2.61 5.66
CA GLU A 121 11.10 -1.67 6.79
C GLU A 121 9.90 -0.71 6.66
N CYS A 122 9.66 0.14 7.67
CA CYS A 122 8.66 1.20 7.63
C CYS A 122 8.93 2.18 6.49
N GLY A 123 7.88 2.69 5.87
CA GLY A 123 7.99 3.65 4.77
C GLY A 123 6.63 4.05 4.19
N THR A 124 6.70 4.77 3.07
CA THR A 124 5.52 5.14 2.29
C THR A 124 5.63 4.55 0.90
N VAL A 125 4.57 3.92 0.40
CA VAL A 125 4.52 3.38 -0.97
C VAL A 125 4.66 4.53 -1.96
N SER A 126 5.76 4.54 -2.72
CA SER A 126 6.03 5.56 -3.74
C SER A 126 5.62 5.13 -5.15
N PHE A 127 5.47 3.82 -5.37
CA PHE A 127 4.98 3.25 -6.63
C PHE A 127 4.26 1.92 -6.37
N ALA A 128 3.15 1.68 -7.09
CA ALA A 128 2.41 0.42 -7.06
C ALA A 128 1.69 0.24 -8.41
N GLY A 129 2.14 -0.69 -9.26
CA GLY A 129 1.58 -0.88 -10.60
C GLY A 129 2.50 -1.62 -11.55
N ASP A 130 2.24 -1.50 -12.87
CA ASP A 130 3.07 -2.08 -13.93
C ASP A 130 4.36 -1.28 -14.07
N GLY A 131 5.50 -1.95 -13.85
CA GLY A 131 6.87 -1.43 -13.98
C GLY A 131 7.54 -1.84 -15.31
N GLY A 132 6.79 -2.28 -16.32
CA GLY A 132 7.33 -2.71 -17.61
C GLY A 132 8.14 -4.01 -17.48
N SER A 133 9.46 -3.96 -17.68
CA SER A 133 10.34 -5.15 -17.54
C SER A 133 10.31 -5.75 -16.11
N TYR A 134 10.02 -4.96 -15.08
CA TYR A 134 9.84 -5.41 -13.71
C TYR A 134 8.50 -6.13 -13.48
N GLY A 135 7.57 -6.09 -14.47
CA GLY A 135 6.20 -6.57 -14.27
C GLY A 135 5.47 -5.77 -13.19
N ASN A 136 4.63 -6.42 -12.40
CA ASN A 136 4.02 -5.76 -11.26
C ASN A 136 5.09 -5.42 -10.23
N LEU A 137 5.15 -4.13 -9.88
CA LEU A 137 6.19 -3.52 -9.08
C LEU A 137 5.60 -2.71 -7.93
N VAL A 138 6.18 -2.85 -6.75
CA VAL A 138 5.98 -1.95 -5.60
C VAL A 138 7.31 -1.30 -5.27
N LYS A 139 7.30 0.03 -5.02
CA LYS A 139 8.45 0.75 -4.44
C LYS A 139 8.03 1.41 -3.13
N ILE A 140 8.90 1.35 -2.13
CA ILE A 140 8.69 1.96 -0.81
C ILE A 140 9.81 2.94 -0.53
N ASP A 141 9.45 4.19 -0.27
CA ASP A 141 10.35 5.24 0.20
C ASP A 141 10.45 5.17 1.73
N HIS A 142 11.66 4.93 2.23
CA HIS A 142 11.97 4.85 3.66
C HIS A 142 12.50 6.18 4.23
N GLY A 143 12.56 7.22 3.39
CA GLY A 143 13.20 8.50 3.71
C GLY A 143 14.72 8.46 3.55
N ASN A 144 15.34 9.65 3.72
CA ASN A 144 16.79 9.83 3.54
C ASN A 144 17.31 9.33 2.17
N GLY A 145 16.48 9.32 1.12
CA GLY A 145 16.82 8.85 -0.22
C GLY A 145 16.97 7.32 -0.33
N VAL A 146 16.47 6.54 0.62
CA VAL A 146 16.46 5.08 0.56
C VAL A 146 15.12 4.58 0.06
N VAL A 147 15.15 3.81 -1.03
CA VAL A 147 13.97 3.17 -1.65
C VAL A 147 14.24 1.68 -1.76
N THR A 148 13.23 0.86 -1.46
CA THR A 148 13.24 -0.57 -1.81
C THR A 148 12.26 -0.84 -2.94
N ALA A 149 12.62 -1.75 -3.86
CA ALA A 149 11.77 -2.19 -4.95
C ALA A 149 11.50 -3.70 -4.86
N TYR A 150 10.28 -4.08 -5.21
CA TYR A 150 9.76 -5.44 -5.16
C TYR A 150 9.11 -5.73 -6.50
N ALA A 151 9.71 -6.58 -7.32
CA ALA A 151 9.30 -6.80 -8.69
C ALA A 151 8.88 -8.25 -8.99
N HIS A 152 8.36 -8.46 -10.20
CA HIS A 152 7.80 -9.71 -10.72
C HIS A 152 6.63 -10.23 -9.91
N LEU A 153 5.89 -9.32 -9.26
CA LEU A 153 4.77 -9.66 -8.38
C LEU A 153 3.58 -10.22 -9.16
N ASN A 154 2.84 -11.12 -8.53
CA ASN A 154 1.57 -11.61 -9.06
C ASN A 154 0.41 -10.67 -8.70
N GLU A 155 0.39 -10.21 -7.45
CA GLU A 155 -0.66 -9.33 -6.91
C GLU A 155 -0.05 -8.22 -6.06
N ILE A 156 -0.62 -7.01 -6.15
CA ILE A 156 -0.25 -5.85 -5.35
C ILE A 156 -1.37 -5.59 -4.34
N ASN A 157 -1.04 -5.53 -3.05
CA ASN A 157 -2.00 -5.37 -1.96
C ASN A 157 -1.94 -3.97 -1.30
N VAL A 158 -1.24 -3.03 -1.90
CA VAL A 158 -1.04 -1.66 -1.40
C VAL A 158 -1.26 -0.63 -2.50
N VAL A 159 -1.47 0.63 -2.11
CA VAL A 159 -1.64 1.76 -3.03
C VAL A 159 -0.60 2.85 -2.77
N VAL A 160 -0.31 3.66 -3.79
CA VAL A 160 0.63 4.81 -3.66
C VAL A 160 0.15 5.76 -2.57
N GLY A 161 1.09 6.21 -1.74
CA GLY A 161 0.83 7.06 -0.57
C GLY A 161 0.50 6.28 0.72
N GLN A 162 0.29 4.96 0.64
CA GLN A 162 0.03 4.14 1.82
C GLN A 162 1.27 4.05 2.71
N ALA A 163 1.08 4.31 4.01
CA ALA A 163 2.08 4.03 5.03
C ALA A 163 2.13 2.53 5.31
N VAL A 164 3.34 1.98 5.38
CA VAL A 164 3.59 0.57 5.63
C VAL A 164 4.67 0.38 6.70
N ASN A 165 4.63 -0.74 7.39
CA ASN A 165 5.69 -1.17 8.31
C ASN A 165 6.19 -2.57 7.93
N SER A 166 7.25 -3.02 8.58
CA SER A 166 7.91 -4.30 8.25
C SER A 166 7.02 -5.54 8.39
N ASN A 167 5.84 -5.46 9.01
CA ASN A 167 4.86 -6.55 9.09
C ASN A 167 3.78 -6.47 8.02
N THR A 168 3.68 -5.33 7.31
CA THR A 168 2.69 -5.13 6.25
C THR A 168 2.97 -6.04 5.07
N GLN A 169 2.02 -6.91 4.71
CA GLN A 169 2.05 -7.64 3.45
C GLN A 169 1.71 -6.65 2.32
N ILE A 170 2.64 -6.46 1.39
CA ILE A 170 2.53 -5.48 0.31
C ILE A 170 2.13 -6.11 -1.02
N ALA A 171 2.38 -7.42 -1.17
CA ALA A 171 2.16 -8.13 -2.42
C ALA A 171 2.17 -9.65 -2.24
N LEU A 172 1.91 -10.36 -3.33
CA LEU A 172 2.24 -11.77 -3.52
C LEU A 172 3.32 -11.90 -4.61
N SER A 173 4.31 -12.77 -4.38
CA SER A 173 5.37 -13.08 -5.36
C SER A 173 4.79 -13.69 -6.63
N GLY A 174 5.49 -13.54 -7.75
CA GLY A 174 4.99 -14.03 -9.03
C GLY A 174 6.09 -14.31 -10.05
N ASN A 175 5.72 -14.11 -11.32
CA ASN A 175 6.58 -14.34 -12.49
C ASN A 175 6.22 -13.35 -13.63
N THR A 176 5.77 -12.13 -13.28
CA THR A 176 5.33 -11.11 -14.24
C THR A 176 6.51 -10.34 -14.83
N GLY A 177 6.28 -9.66 -15.98
CA GLY A 177 7.33 -8.91 -16.65
C GLY A 177 8.40 -9.78 -17.30
N ARG A 178 9.65 -9.32 -17.28
CA ARG A 178 10.78 -10.05 -17.86
C ARG A 178 11.41 -10.99 -16.85
N SER A 179 10.77 -12.11 -16.60
CA SER A 179 11.20 -13.15 -15.68
C SER A 179 11.28 -14.51 -16.37
N THR A 180 12.19 -15.39 -15.92
CA THR A 180 12.38 -16.75 -16.46
C THR A 180 11.79 -17.85 -15.58
N GLY A 181 11.28 -17.48 -14.40
CA GLY A 181 10.66 -18.42 -13.46
C GLY A 181 10.24 -17.70 -12.17
N PRO A 182 9.41 -18.32 -11.33
CA PRO A 182 8.87 -17.69 -10.12
C PRO A 182 9.96 -17.25 -9.15
N HIS A 183 10.03 -15.95 -8.86
CA HIS A 183 10.93 -15.35 -7.87
C HIS A 183 10.47 -13.94 -7.46
N LEU A 184 11.02 -13.43 -6.40
CA LEU A 184 10.99 -12.01 -6.06
C LEU A 184 12.33 -11.39 -6.48
N HIS A 185 12.29 -10.36 -7.31
CA HIS A 185 13.43 -9.46 -7.52
C HIS A 185 13.33 -8.31 -6.52
N PHE A 186 14.37 -8.14 -5.69
CA PHE A 186 14.41 -7.18 -4.60
C PHE A 186 15.61 -6.23 -4.74
N GLU A 187 15.35 -4.91 -4.72
CA GLU A 187 16.38 -3.89 -4.81
C GLU A 187 16.41 -3.00 -3.57
N ILE A 188 17.59 -2.49 -3.25
CA ILE A 188 17.82 -1.37 -2.34
C ILE A 188 18.52 -0.28 -3.14
N VAL A 189 17.91 0.91 -3.18
CA VAL A 189 18.44 2.08 -3.92
C VAL A 189 18.68 3.21 -2.92
N LYS A 190 19.84 3.85 -2.99
CA LYS A 190 20.19 5.03 -2.18
C LYS A 190 20.58 6.18 -3.08
N ASN A 191 19.79 7.27 -3.08
CA ASN A 191 20.00 8.44 -3.94
C ASN A 191 20.23 8.03 -5.40
N ASP A 192 19.32 7.21 -5.94
CA ASP A 192 19.33 6.64 -7.30
C ASP A 192 20.50 5.69 -7.60
N VAL A 193 21.27 5.27 -6.60
CA VAL A 193 22.35 4.30 -6.75
C VAL A 193 21.93 2.94 -6.17
N PRO A 194 21.86 1.87 -6.98
CA PRO A 194 21.60 0.52 -6.50
C PRO A 194 22.69 0.03 -5.54
N LEU A 195 22.29 -0.62 -4.48
CA LEU A 195 23.17 -1.20 -3.46
C LEU A 195 22.97 -2.71 -3.38
N ASP A 196 24.04 -3.46 -3.08
CA ASP A 196 23.94 -4.90 -2.84
C ASP A 196 23.05 -5.17 -1.61
N PRO A 197 21.84 -5.78 -1.80
CA PRO A 197 20.91 -6.00 -0.71
C PRO A 197 21.47 -6.86 0.43
N LEU A 198 22.38 -7.78 0.15
CA LEU A 198 22.95 -8.67 1.16
C LEU A 198 23.74 -7.95 2.25
N ASN A 199 24.29 -6.77 1.95
CA ASN A 199 25.01 -5.96 2.92
C ASN A 199 24.10 -5.32 3.97
N TYR A 200 22.77 -5.29 3.74
CA TYR A 200 21.80 -4.57 4.58
C TYR A 200 20.67 -5.45 5.09
N LEU A 201 20.47 -6.63 4.50
CA LEU A 201 19.39 -7.53 4.90
C LEU A 201 19.74 -8.31 6.17
N LYS A 202 18.76 -8.42 7.07
CA LYS A 202 18.80 -9.25 8.27
C LYS A 202 17.54 -10.12 8.36
N ASN A 203 17.67 -11.27 9.04
CA ASN A 203 16.55 -12.17 9.22
C ASN A 203 15.45 -11.53 10.08
N ARG A 204 14.20 -11.83 9.74
CA ARG A 204 13.05 -11.57 10.62
C ARG A 204 13.19 -12.48 11.84
N ASN A 205 13.07 -11.91 13.03
CA ASN A 205 12.91 -12.72 14.23
C ASN A 205 11.59 -13.50 14.07
N SER A 206 11.69 -14.80 14.19
CA SER A 206 10.55 -15.74 14.12
C SER A 206 9.67 -15.61 15.36
#